data_fffe730a4b6b91976e98e55ddec4ff75
#
_entry.id   fffe730a4b6b91976e98e55ddec4ff75
#
_cell.length_a   1.000
_cell.length_b   1.000
_cell.length_c   1.000
_cell.angle_alpha   90.00
_cell.angle_beta   90.00
_cell.angle_gamma   90.00
#
_symmetry.space_group_name_H-M   'P 1'
#
loop_
_entity.id
_entity.type
_entity.pdbx_description
1 polymer ?
#
loop_
_entity_poly.entity_id
_entity_poly.type
_entity_poly.pdbx_seq_one_letter_code
_entity_poly.pdbx_strand_id
1 'polypeptide(L)'
;EDDPKALRSPFNDGKFYKLDEEKAKGYAFEYPEVCEKDFGQLDAIKEKGDVCALVFGHDHTNSFTAKIDGVNIVQTSGASFRSYGNMISRGVRIFEIDENDTSSFTTRNLGYFDLFGKGFFSILRYIMGADEQEKKRNLIWILSAIFIVALIVYLLGATHLLNF
;
A
#
# COMPACT_ATOMS: atom_id res chain seq x y z
N GLU A 1 -16.33 0.77 -11.33
CA GLU A 1 -15.63 -0.40 -11.91
C GLU A 1 -14.49 0.04 -12.82
N ASP A 2 -14.69 1.09 -13.62
CA ASP A 2 -13.69 1.57 -14.59
C ASP A 2 -12.56 2.43 -13.97
N ASP A 3 -12.66 2.77 -12.69
CA ASP A 3 -11.61 3.53 -11.99
C ASP A 3 -10.47 2.56 -11.57
N PRO A 4 -9.22 2.75 -12.05
CA PRO A 4 -8.10 1.87 -11.70
C PRO A 4 -7.74 1.86 -10.21
N LYS A 5 -8.26 2.83 -9.44
CA LYS A 5 -8.10 2.88 -7.97
C LYS A 5 -9.27 2.22 -7.22
N ALA A 6 -10.29 1.72 -7.94
CA ALA A 6 -11.44 1.09 -7.31
C ALA A 6 -11.08 -0.33 -6.83
N LEU A 7 -11.35 -0.59 -5.57
CA LEU A 7 -11.12 -1.87 -4.90
C LEU A 7 -12.46 -2.63 -4.83
N ARG A 8 -12.50 -3.83 -5.37
CA ARG A 8 -13.69 -4.66 -5.34
C ARG A 8 -13.94 -5.19 -3.93
N SER A 9 -15.20 -5.10 -3.49
CA SER A 9 -15.63 -5.72 -2.24
C SER A 9 -15.44 -7.25 -2.27
N PRO A 10 -14.88 -7.87 -1.23
CA PRO A 10 -14.73 -9.32 -1.14
C PRO A 10 -16.05 -10.05 -0.91
N PHE A 11 -17.10 -9.34 -0.50
CA PHE A 11 -18.41 -9.93 -0.14
C PHE A 11 -19.30 -10.26 -1.34
N ASN A 12 -18.77 -10.16 -2.55
CA ASN A 12 -19.47 -10.48 -3.81
C ASN A 12 -20.79 -9.70 -4.02
N ASP A 13 -20.89 -8.53 -3.41
CA ASP A 13 -22.03 -7.61 -3.45
C ASP A 13 -22.03 -6.67 -4.65
N GLY A 14 -21.06 -6.84 -5.55
CA GLY A 14 -20.88 -6.00 -6.75
C GLY A 14 -20.41 -4.57 -6.48
N LYS A 15 -20.02 -4.25 -5.24
CA LYS A 15 -19.58 -2.91 -4.88
C LYS A 15 -18.09 -2.71 -5.10
N PHE A 16 -17.74 -1.47 -5.41
CA PHE A 16 -16.37 -1.00 -5.52
C PHE A 16 -16.17 0.21 -4.62
N TYR A 17 -15.00 0.27 -4.00
CA TYR A 17 -14.64 1.33 -3.06
C TYR A 17 -13.33 1.95 -3.47
N LYS A 18 -13.16 3.22 -3.22
CA LYS A 18 -11.88 3.89 -3.33
C LYS A 18 -11.67 4.84 -2.17
N LEU A 19 -10.41 5.16 -1.91
CA LEU A 19 -10.06 6.15 -0.90
C LEU A 19 -10.62 7.52 -1.32
N ASP A 20 -11.35 8.18 -0.41
CA ASP A 20 -11.83 9.54 -0.61
C ASP A 20 -10.66 10.53 -0.45
N GLU A 21 -10.13 11.01 -1.56
CA GLU A 21 -8.95 11.89 -1.59
C GLU A 21 -9.20 13.27 -0.96
N GLU A 22 -10.47 13.67 -0.75
CA GLU A 22 -10.81 14.92 -0.05
C GLU A 22 -10.66 14.76 1.47
N LYS A 23 -10.92 13.57 1.99
CA LYS A 23 -10.92 13.26 3.42
C LYS A 23 -9.68 12.51 3.90
N ALA A 24 -9.01 11.81 3.00
CA ALA A 24 -7.88 10.95 3.31
C ALA A 24 -6.65 11.28 2.47
N LYS A 25 -5.48 11.11 3.07
CA LYS A 25 -4.17 11.26 2.42
C LYS A 25 -3.42 9.95 2.48
N GLY A 26 -2.94 9.49 1.34
CA GLY A 26 -2.20 8.24 1.23
C GLY A 26 -2.71 7.36 0.10
N TYR A 27 -2.69 6.04 0.29
CA TYR A 27 -3.10 5.08 -0.72
C TYR A 27 -3.74 3.84 -0.08
N ALA A 28 -4.60 3.18 -0.86
CA ALA A 28 -5.16 1.88 -0.57
C ALA A 28 -5.01 1.00 -1.83
N PHE A 29 -4.38 -0.18 -1.68
CA PHE A 29 -4.15 -1.14 -2.75
C PHE A 29 -4.87 -2.47 -2.50
N GLU A 30 -5.50 -2.62 -1.35
CA GLU A 30 -6.37 -3.74 -1.02
C GLU A 30 -7.63 -3.23 -0.33
N TYR A 31 -8.69 -4.03 -0.43
CA TYR A 31 -9.94 -3.72 0.26
C TYR A 31 -9.69 -3.72 1.78
N PRO A 32 -10.13 -2.69 2.52
CA PRO A 32 -9.99 -2.67 3.96
C PRO A 32 -10.79 -3.80 4.60
N GLU A 33 -10.12 -4.64 5.39
CA GLU A 33 -10.79 -5.69 6.15
C GLU A 33 -11.48 -5.06 7.36
N VAL A 34 -12.80 -4.98 7.26
CA VAL A 34 -13.66 -4.40 8.29
C VAL A 34 -14.62 -5.44 8.83
N CYS A 35 -15.10 -5.25 10.04
CA CYS A 35 -16.17 -6.09 10.58
C CYS A 35 -17.45 -5.93 9.74
N GLU A 36 -18.16 -7.04 9.50
CA GLU A 36 -19.44 -7.02 8.79
C GLU A 36 -20.50 -6.18 9.50
N LYS A 37 -20.38 -6.05 10.82
CA LYS A 37 -21.31 -5.33 11.69
C LYS A 37 -20.57 -4.24 12.45
N ASP A 38 -21.11 -3.04 12.43
CA ASP A 38 -20.69 -1.96 13.31
C ASP A 38 -21.16 -2.25 14.75
N PHE A 39 -20.21 -2.27 15.67
CA PHE A 39 -20.45 -2.46 17.10
C PHE A 39 -20.36 -1.13 17.89
N GLY A 40 -20.39 0.01 17.22
CA GLY A 40 -20.41 1.34 17.84
C GLY A 40 -19.05 1.78 18.42
N GLN A 41 -17.94 1.26 17.92
CA GLN A 41 -16.61 1.64 18.42
C GLN A 41 -16.35 3.14 18.28
N LEU A 42 -16.68 3.72 17.12
CA LEU A 42 -16.46 5.15 16.87
C LEU A 42 -17.37 6.01 17.76
N ASP A 43 -18.61 5.59 17.97
CA ASP A 43 -19.55 6.31 18.85
C ASP A 43 -19.08 6.29 20.31
N ALA A 44 -18.60 5.14 20.80
CA ALA A 44 -18.03 5.04 22.15
C ALA A 44 -16.78 5.94 22.33
N ILE A 45 -15.93 6.03 21.31
CA ILE A 45 -14.76 6.91 21.32
C ILE A 45 -15.17 8.39 21.33
N LYS A 46 -16.18 8.75 20.55
CA LYS A 46 -16.72 10.12 20.52
C LYS A 46 -17.36 10.50 21.84
N GLU A 47 -18.12 9.58 22.44
CA GLU A 47 -18.75 9.79 23.76
C GLU A 47 -17.69 10.00 24.84
N LYS A 48 -16.64 9.19 24.85
CA LYS A 48 -15.54 9.30 25.80
C LYS A 48 -14.72 10.60 25.60
N GLY A 49 -14.44 10.97 24.36
CA GLY A 49 -13.86 12.26 23.99
C GLY A 49 -12.36 12.43 24.31
N ASP A 50 -11.67 11.38 24.76
CA ASP A 50 -10.24 11.41 25.13
C ASP A 50 -9.34 10.64 24.16
N VAL A 51 -9.89 10.10 23.07
CA VAL A 51 -9.15 9.39 22.02
C VAL A 51 -8.97 10.29 20.80
N CYS A 52 -7.74 10.71 20.52
CA CYS A 52 -7.44 11.56 19.38
C CYS A 52 -7.18 10.81 18.08
N ALA A 53 -6.88 9.51 18.15
CA ALA A 53 -6.60 8.69 16.96
C ALA A 53 -6.89 7.21 17.17
N LEU A 54 -7.25 6.55 16.06
CA LEU A 54 -7.26 5.10 15.89
C LEU A 54 -6.17 4.72 14.88
N VAL A 55 -5.29 3.80 15.26
CA VAL A 55 -4.21 3.30 14.41
C VAL A 55 -4.46 1.84 14.09
N PHE A 56 -4.50 1.51 12.80
CA PHE A 56 -4.79 0.18 12.30
C PHE A 56 -3.58 -0.43 11.59
N GLY A 57 -3.43 -1.73 11.72
CA GLY A 57 -2.61 -2.59 10.89
C GLY A 57 -3.48 -3.48 10.02
N HIS A 58 -3.14 -4.76 9.90
CA HIS A 58 -3.81 -5.83 9.17
C HIS A 58 -3.63 -5.73 7.65
N ASP A 59 -4.11 -4.67 7.02
CA ASP A 59 -4.00 -4.46 5.57
C ASP A 59 -2.58 -4.08 5.21
N HIS A 60 -1.84 -4.98 4.59
CA HIS A 60 -0.40 -4.82 4.39
C HIS A 60 -0.03 -3.85 3.28
N THR A 61 -0.97 -3.59 2.37
CA THR A 61 -0.71 -2.73 1.20
C THR A 61 -1.41 -1.37 1.28
N ASN A 62 -2.13 -1.10 2.39
CA ASN A 62 -2.79 0.16 2.64
C ASN A 62 -1.95 1.06 3.57
N SER A 63 -1.87 2.35 3.26
CA SER A 63 -1.24 3.35 4.11
C SER A 63 -1.89 4.71 3.88
N PHE A 64 -2.73 5.14 4.81
CA PHE A 64 -3.40 6.44 4.71
C PHE A 64 -3.69 7.04 6.07
N THR A 65 -4.00 8.32 6.08
CA THR A 65 -4.55 9.05 7.21
C THR A 65 -5.85 9.72 6.78
N ALA A 66 -6.85 9.69 7.63
CA ALA A 66 -8.11 10.40 7.45
C ALA A 66 -8.54 11.04 8.77
N LYS A 67 -9.51 11.94 8.72
CA LYS A 67 -10.17 12.47 9.92
C LYS A 67 -11.66 12.28 9.79
N ILE A 68 -12.25 11.55 10.74
CA ILE A 68 -13.68 11.25 10.79
C ILE A 68 -14.21 11.72 12.13
N ASP A 69 -15.20 12.62 12.10
CA ASP A 69 -15.84 13.16 13.29
C ASP A 69 -14.87 13.64 14.40
N GLY A 70 -13.75 14.23 14.00
CA GLY A 70 -12.73 14.73 14.92
C GLY A 70 -11.65 13.71 15.29
N VAL A 71 -11.86 12.42 15.09
CA VAL A 71 -10.91 11.34 15.38
C VAL A 71 -10.01 11.10 14.17
N ASN A 72 -8.69 11.02 14.38
CA ASN A 72 -7.76 10.64 13.32
C ASN A 72 -7.79 9.14 13.09
N ILE A 73 -7.92 8.73 11.84
CA ILE A 73 -7.87 7.34 11.39
C ILE A 73 -6.57 7.14 10.65
N VAL A 74 -5.75 6.21 11.12
CA VAL A 74 -4.41 5.97 10.56
C VAL A 74 -4.23 4.51 10.24
N GLN A 75 -4.20 4.18 8.95
CA GLN A 75 -3.85 2.86 8.47
C GLN A 75 -2.35 2.77 8.23
N THR A 76 -1.72 1.73 8.76
CA THR A 76 -0.29 1.45 8.59
C THR A 76 -0.08 0.24 7.69
N SER A 77 0.86 0.33 6.77
CA SER A 77 1.23 -0.79 5.91
C SER A 77 2.07 -1.85 6.63
N GLY A 78 2.18 -3.03 6.01
CA GLY A 78 3.02 -4.11 6.52
C GLY A 78 4.51 -3.81 6.39
N ALA A 79 5.29 -4.05 7.45
CA ALA A 79 6.75 -3.91 7.45
C ALA A 79 7.47 -5.23 7.16
N SER A 80 6.84 -6.37 7.49
CA SER A 80 7.46 -7.68 7.44
C SER A 80 7.66 -8.19 6.01
N PHE A 81 8.83 -8.78 5.74
CA PHE A 81 9.11 -9.55 4.53
C PHE A 81 8.60 -10.99 4.59
N ARG A 82 8.04 -11.43 5.72
CA ARG A 82 7.48 -12.79 5.89
C ARG A 82 5.98 -12.86 5.64
N SER A 83 5.39 -11.78 5.18
CA SER A 83 3.99 -11.69 4.82
C SER A 83 3.84 -10.94 3.50
N TYR A 84 2.68 -11.07 2.87
CA TYR A 84 2.42 -10.39 1.62
C TYR A 84 2.58 -8.87 1.75
N GLY A 85 2.83 -8.22 0.64
CA GLY A 85 3.03 -6.78 0.56
C GLY A 85 3.35 -6.37 -0.86
N ASN A 86 3.78 -5.16 -1.03
CA ASN A 86 4.30 -4.69 -2.31
C ASN A 86 5.45 -3.69 -2.10
N MET A 87 6.17 -3.43 -3.16
CA MET A 87 7.37 -2.59 -3.15
C MET A 87 7.08 -1.13 -2.74
N ILE A 88 5.86 -0.66 -2.98
CA ILE A 88 5.45 0.73 -2.72
C ILE A 88 5.04 0.90 -1.26
N SER A 89 4.26 -0.05 -0.72
CA SER A 89 3.64 0.09 0.60
C SER A 89 4.52 -0.37 1.75
N ARG A 90 5.45 -1.33 1.49
CA ARG A 90 6.25 -1.93 2.57
C ARG A 90 7.08 -0.89 3.30
N GLY A 91 6.83 -0.75 4.60
CA GLY A 91 7.48 0.28 5.38
C GLY A 91 7.03 0.31 6.84
N VAL A 92 7.41 1.37 7.53
CA VAL A 92 7.01 1.65 8.91
C VAL A 92 6.39 3.05 8.98
N ARG A 93 5.53 3.26 9.95
CA ARG A 93 4.96 4.57 10.22
C ARG A 93 5.55 5.15 11.50
N ILE A 94 6.01 6.39 11.42
CA ILE A 94 6.53 7.15 12.56
C ILE A 94 5.39 8.01 13.10
N PHE A 95 5.29 8.09 14.42
CA PHE A 95 4.44 9.03 15.14
C PHE A 95 5.35 9.88 16.02
N GLU A 96 5.17 11.19 15.96
CA GLU A 96 5.87 12.16 16.79
C GLU A 96 4.83 12.86 17.66
N ILE A 97 4.93 12.67 18.96
CA ILE A 97 4.00 13.21 19.96
C ILE A 97 4.80 14.15 20.85
N ASP A 98 4.31 15.37 21.05
CA ASP A 98 4.86 16.29 22.04
C ASP A 98 4.37 15.88 23.44
N GLU A 99 5.28 15.63 24.35
CA GLU A 99 4.93 15.29 25.75
C GLU A 99 4.17 16.39 26.49
N ASN A 100 4.26 17.65 26.03
CA ASN A 100 3.55 18.79 26.60
C ASN A 100 2.19 19.02 25.96
N ASP A 101 1.90 18.40 24.79
CA ASP A 101 0.61 18.42 24.10
C ASP A 101 0.32 17.05 23.46
N THR A 102 -0.20 16.14 24.26
CA THR A 102 -0.55 14.78 23.81
C THR A 102 -1.88 14.71 23.06
N SER A 103 -2.56 15.83 22.86
CA SER A 103 -3.83 15.90 22.12
C SER A 103 -3.61 15.89 20.60
N SER A 104 -2.37 16.14 20.17
CA SER A 104 -1.99 16.18 18.75
C SER A 104 -0.74 15.34 18.49
N PHE A 105 -0.54 14.96 17.23
CA PHE A 105 0.65 14.26 16.77
C PHE A 105 0.90 14.54 15.29
N THR A 106 2.14 14.37 14.87
CA THR A 106 2.47 14.26 13.45
C THR A 106 2.76 12.81 13.09
N THR A 107 2.49 12.43 11.85
CA THR A 107 2.79 11.08 11.38
C THR A 107 3.24 11.08 9.94
N ARG A 108 4.20 10.20 9.64
CA ARG A 108 4.71 9.98 8.28
C ARG A 108 5.04 8.52 8.05
N ASN A 109 4.86 8.08 6.82
CA ASN A 109 5.29 6.75 6.42
C ASN A 109 6.76 6.79 5.95
N LEU A 110 7.54 5.78 6.33
CA LEU A 110 8.89 5.53 5.82
C LEU A 110 8.86 4.19 5.09
N GLY A 111 8.85 4.25 3.76
CA GLY A 111 8.93 3.07 2.92
C GLY A 111 10.31 2.42 2.96
N TYR A 112 10.39 1.18 2.49
CA TYR A 112 11.66 0.45 2.40
C TYR A 112 12.76 1.25 1.71
N PHE A 113 12.43 1.90 0.58
CA PHE A 113 13.40 2.65 -0.20
C PHE A 113 13.77 4.02 0.39
N ASP A 114 12.97 4.55 1.29
CA ASP A 114 13.35 5.75 2.08
C ASP A 114 14.44 5.39 3.09
N LEU A 115 14.41 4.17 3.62
CA LEU A 115 15.37 3.68 4.60
C LEU A 115 16.66 3.13 3.97
N PHE A 116 16.55 2.45 2.83
CA PHE A 116 17.67 1.69 2.23
C PHE A 116 18.13 2.24 0.87
N GLY A 117 17.50 3.31 0.38
CA GLY A 117 17.77 3.90 -0.92
C GLY A 117 17.24 3.08 -2.10
N LYS A 118 17.30 3.66 -3.31
CA LYS A 118 16.75 3.09 -4.56
C LYS A 118 17.82 2.44 -5.45
N GLY A 119 19.00 2.17 -4.91
CA GLY A 119 20.10 1.57 -5.66
C GLY A 119 19.85 0.09 -6.00
N PHE A 120 20.60 -0.43 -6.99
CA PHE A 120 20.49 -1.81 -7.47
C PHE A 120 20.51 -2.84 -6.33
N PHE A 121 21.41 -2.71 -5.38
CA PHE A 121 21.49 -3.66 -4.26
C PHE A 121 20.30 -3.58 -3.30
N SER A 122 19.70 -2.41 -3.12
CA SER A 122 18.48 -2.27 -2.31
C SER A 122 17.30 -2.95 -3.00
N ILE A 123 17.16 -2.78 -4.31
CA ILE A 123 16.15 -3.45 -5.12
C ILE A 123 16.35 -4.97 -5.08
N LEU A 124 17.58 -5.44 -5.28
CA LEU A 124 17.91 -6.86 -5.24
C LEU A 124 17.60 -7.46 -3.86
N ARG A 125 17.98 -6.79 -2.78
CA ARG A 125 17.69 -7.22 -1.41
C ARG A 125 16.19 -7.28 -1.14
N TYR A 126 15.43 -6.29 -1.63
CA TYR A 126 13.98 -6.30 -1.54
C TYR A 126 13.39 -7.54 -2.22
N ILE A 127 13.73 -7.78 -3.49
CA ILE A 127 13.24 -8.93 -4.27
C ILE A 127 13.60 -10.25 -3.60
N MET A 128 14.82 -10.40 -3.12
CA MET A 128 15.29 -11.62 -2.45
C MET A 128 14.65 -11.85 -1.08
N GLY A 129 14.32 -10.78 -0.37
CA GLY A 129 13.70 -10.83 0.96
C GLY A 129 12.19 -10.99 0.95
N ALA A 130 11.53 -10.72 -0.19
CA ALA A 130 10.08 -10.78 -0.32
C ALA A 130 9.51 -12.19 -0.03
N ASP A 131 8.24 -12.26 0.34
CA ASP A 131 7.54 -13.53 0.52
C ASP A 131 7.39 -14.29 -0.82
N GLU A 132 7.03 -15.57 -0.76
CA GLU A 132 7.00 -16.45 -1.94
C GLU A 132 6.00 -15.99 -3.02
N GLN A 133 4.89 -15.38 -2.64
CA GLN A 133 3.91 -14.88 -3.62
C GLN A 133 4.45 -13.63 -4.33
N GLU A 134 5.04 -12.74 -3.57
CA GLU A 134 5.66 -11.52 -4.10
C GLU A 134 6.87 -11.87 -4.98
N LYS A 135 7.69 -12.83 -4.60
CA LYS A 135 8.79 -13.34 -5.43
C LYS A 135 8.29 -13.89 -6.76
N LYS A 136 7.26 -14.73 -6.75
CA LYS A 136 6.67 -15.28 -7.98
C LYS A 136 6.14 -14.17 -8.88
N ARG A 137 5.41 -13.20 -8.33
CA ARG A 137 4.90 -12.05 -9.07
C ARG A 137 6.04 -11.24 -9.70
N ASN A 138 7.06 -10.90 -8.91
CA ASN A 138 8.22 -10.14 -9.37
C ASN A 138 9.00 -10.89 -10.45
N LEU A 139 9.16 -12.21 -10.31
CA LEU A 139 9.80 -13.05 -11.33
C LEU A 139 9.02 -13.04 -12.65
N ILE A 140 7.69 -13.15 -12.61
CA ILE A 140 6.84 -13.07 -13.80
C ILE A 140 7.04 -11.72 -14.49
N TRP A 141 7.05 -10.61 -13.76
CA TRP A 141 7.27 -9.29 -14.34
C TRP A 141 8.64 -9.16 -14.98
N ILE A 142 9.70 -9.65 -14.34
CA ILE A 142 11.07 -9.62 -14.88
C ILE A 142 11.16 -10.46 -16.16
N LEU A 143 10.64 -11.69 -16.16
CA LEU A 143 10.65 -12.55 -17.34
C LEU A 143 9.83 -11.97 -18.49
N SER A 144 8.67 -11.37 -18.19
CA SER A 144 7.86 -10.68 -19.19
C SER A 144 8.60 -9.48 -19.81
N ALA A 145 9.28 -8.69 -19.00
CA ALA A 145 10.07 -7.57 -19.49
C ALA A 145 11.22 -8.03 -20.40
N ILE A 146 11.95 -9.08 -19.99
CA ILE A 146 13.03 -9.68 -20.80
C ILE A 146 12.47 -10.19 -22.13
N PHE A 147 11.33 -10.91 -22.10
CA PHE A 147 10.68 -11.41 -23.31
C PHE A 147 10.28 -10.29 -24.26
N ILE A 148 9.68 -9.20 -23.75
CA ILE A 148 9.26 -8.06 -24.55
C ILE A 148 10.50 -7.40 -25.21
N VAL A 149 11.57 -7.21 -24.48
CA VAL A 149 12.82 -6.63 -25.02
C VAL A 149 13.40 -7.54 -26.11
N ALA A 150 13.49 -8.84 -25.86
CA ALA A 150 13.97 -9.80 -26.84
C ALA A 150 13.11 -9.82 -28.12
N LEU A 151 11.78 -9.74 -27.97
CA LEU A 151 10.87 -9.66 -29.10
C LEU A 151 11.06 -8.38 -29.93
N ILE A 152 11.22 -7.24 -29.27
CA ILE A 152 11.49 -5.95 -29.94
C ILE A 152 12.80 -6.05 -30.74
N VAL A 153 13.88 -6.55 -30.13
CA VAL A 153 15.18 -6.71 -30.80
C VAL A 153 15.07 -7.64 -32.00
N TYR A 154 14.33 -8.77 -31.85
CA TYR A 154 14.09 -9.70 -32.97
C TYR A 154 13.33 -9.04 -34.11
N LEU A 155 12.25 -8.31 -33.82
CA LEU A 155 11.44 -7.63 -34.84
C LEU A 155 12.23 -6.54 -35.58
N LEU A 156 13.03 -5.75 -34.84
CA LEU A 156 13.90 -4.73 -35.44
C LEU A 156 14.99 -5.37 -36.32
N GLY A 157 15.58 -6.47 -35.91
CA GLY A 157 16.54 -7.22 -36.69
C GLY A 157 15.91 -7.84 -37.94
N ALA A 158 14.71 -8.40 -37.84
CA ALA A 158 13.99 -8.96 -38.97
C ALA A 158 13.60 -7.88 -40.00
N THR A 159 13.15 -6.71 -39.56
CA THR A 159 12.84 -5.59 -40.47
C THR A 159 14.09 -5.05 -41.20
N HIS A 160 15.26 -5.08 -40.55
CA HIS A 160 16.51 -4.67 -41.16
C HIS A 160 16.96 -5.66 -42.25
N LEU A 161 16.70 -6.97 -42.08
CA LEU A 161 17.01 -8.00 -43.07
C LEU A 161 16.05 -8.02 -44.27
N LEU A 162 14.84 -7.49 -44.11
CA LEU A 162 13.84 -7.41 -45.20
C LEU A 162 14.01 -6.15 -46.07
N ASN A 163 14.83 -5.22 -45.67
CA ASN A 163 15.13 -3.99 -46.41
C ASN A 163 16.44 -4.06 -47.21
N PHE A 164 17.05 -5.24 -47.38
CA PHE A 164 18.11 -5.61 -48.30
C PHE A 164 17.55 -6.56 -49.34
#